data_e3e7e19086b60fe81aa9db36519fa59c
#
_entry.id   e3e7e19086b60fe81aa9db36519fa59c
#
_cell.length_a   1.000
_cell.length_b   1.000
_cell.length_c   1.000
_cell.angle_alpha   90.00
_cell.angle_beta   90.00
_cell.angle_gamma   90.00
#
_symmetry.space_group_name_H-M   'P 1'
#
loop_
_entity.id
_entity.type
_entity.pdbx_description
1 polymer ?
#
loop_
_entity_poly.entity_id
_entity_poly.type
_entity_poly.pdbx_seq_one_letter_code
_entity_poly.pdbx_strand_id
1 'polypeptide(L)'
;MEVPEMSPLGTPWLQFEDLVIGQVRRSASRTVTEDEIVAFAKAYDPQWFHTDPEAAKASVFEQVVASGIHVLAMWRQLDHTINADIDFVCGVGWEHLRLKRAVRAGDTIHVTSEIISLEPSRSGKDRGTAVTRYAVLLDDGTECVTFESINLVYTRGARDNRSASSAASS
;
A
#
# COMPACT_ATOMS: atom_id res chain seq x y z
N MET A 1 -11.32 7.07 21.70
CA MET A 1 -10.82 5.73 21.30
C MET A 1 -9.30 5.82 21.47
N GLU A 2 -8.81 5.20 22.55
CA GLU A 2 -7.36 5.18 22.82
C GLU A 2 -6.65 4.45 21.68
N VAL A 3 -5.64 5.09 21.11
CA VAL A 3 -4.73 4.43 20.16
C VAL A 3 -3.91 3.44 21.01
N PRO A 4 -3.97 2.12 20.73
CA PRO A 4 -3.19 1.15 21.47
C PRO A 4 -1.71 1.48 21.33
N GLU A 5 -1.02 1.44 22.44
CA GLU A 5 0.43 1.71 22.52
C GLU A 5 1.19 0.71 21.65
N MET A 6 1.97 1.19 20.70
CA MET A 6 2.90 0.35 19.93
C MET A 6 3.90 -0.29 20.90
N SER A 7 4.24 -1.55 20.68
CA SER A 7 5.27 -2.22 21.44
C SER A 7 6.59 -1.42 21.37
N PRO A 8 7.46 -1.47 22.40
CA PRO A 8 8.76 -0.78 22.41
C PRO A 8 9.65 -1.07 21.19
N LEU A 9 9.35 -2.12 20.45
CA LEU A 9 10.06 -2.53 19.23
C LEU A 9 9.38 -2.03 17.94
N GLY A 10 8.35 -1.17 18.02
CA GLY A 10 7.56 -0.73 16.86
C GLY A 10 6.76 -1.88 16.21
N THR A 11 6.46 -2.95 16.95
CA THR A 11 5.76 -4.11 16.44
C THR A 11 4.29 -3.78 16.19
N PRO A 12 3.71 -4.14 15.05
CA PRO A 12 2.29 -4.02 14.78
C PRO A 12 1.43 -4.71 15.85
N TRP A 13 0.24 -4.20 16.11
CA TRP A 13 -0.61 -4.69 17.20
C TRP A 13 -2.00 -5.18 16.78
N LEU A 14 -2.49 -4.80 15.59
CA LEU A 14 -3.74 -5.36 15.04
C LEU A 14 -3.49 -6.72 14.40
N GLN A 15 -4.19 -7.73 14.90
CA GLN A 15 -4.15 -9.07 14.38
C GLN A 15 -5.37 -9.37 13.50
N PHE A 16 -5.39 -10.54 12.87
CA PHE A 16 -6.45 -10.93 11.95
C PHE A 16 -7.85 -10.78 12.54
N GLU A 17 -8.02 -11.12 13.83
CA GLU A 17 -9.30 -11.04 14.54
C GLU A 17 -9.74 -9.62 14.87
N ASP A 18 -8.86 -8.63 14.74
CA ASP A 18 -9.15 -7.21 14.98
C ASP A 18 -9.61 -6.48 13.72
N LEU A 19 -9.43 -7.12 12.56
CA LEU A 19 -9.80 -6.54 11.27
C LEU A 19 -11.31 -6.59 11.05
N VAL A 20 -11.87 -5.58 10.40
CA VAL A 20 -13.31 -5.46 10.15
C VAL A 20 -13.57 -5.23 8.66
N ILE A 21 -14.40 -6.10 8.06
CA ILE A 21 -14.86 -5.92 6.66
C ILE A 21 -15.64 -4.59 6.55
N GLY A 22 -15.34 -3.82 5.49
CA GLY A 22 -15.91 -2.50 5.26
C GLY A 22 -15.19 -1.37 6.01
N GLN A 23 -14.15 -1.67 6.81
CA GLN A 23 -13.32 -0.64 7.42
C GLN A 23 -12.54 0.09 6.33
N VAL A 24 -12.77 1.40 6.23
CA VAL A 24 -12.07 2.28 5.29
C VAL A 24 -11.05 3.14 6.03
N ARG A 25 -9.85 3.25 5.48
CA ARG A 25 -8.81 4.17 5.95
C ARG A 25 -8.35 5.06 4.81
N ARG A 26 -7.87 6.27 5.12
CA ARG A 26 -7.36 7.24 4.16
C ARG A 26 -6.04 7.83 4.66
N SER A 27 -5.05 7.89 3.77
CA SER A 27 -3.76 8.53 4.04
C SER A 27 -3.87 10.06 3.98
N ALA A 28 -2.84 10.74 4.48
CA ALA A 28 -2.60 12.12 4.11
C ALA A 28 -2.33 12.22 2.59
N SER A 29 -2.55 13.41 2.03
CA SER A 29 -2.21 13.70 0.64
C SER A 29 -0.72 14.05 0.51
N ARG A 30 -0.14 13.76 -0.68
CA ARG A 30 1.20 14.23 -1.07
C ARG A 30 1.19 14.74 -2.51
N THR A 31 1.97 15.77 -2.78
CA THR A 31 2.20 16.27 -4.15
C THR A 31 3.35 15.50 -4.79
N VAL A 32 3.15 15.09 -6.04
CA VAL A 32 4.14 14.36 -6.84
C VAL A 32 4.99 15.37 -7.62
N THR A 33 6.31 15.25 -7.52
CA THR A 33 7.25 16.17 -8.20
C THR A 33 7.78 15.60 -9.51
N GLU A 34 8.17 16.45 -10.43
CA GLU A 34 8.83 16.05 -11.68
C GLU A 34 10.15 15.34 -11.40
N ASP A 35 10.95 15.87 -10.48
CA ASP A 35 12.25 15.31 -10.14
C ASP A 35 12.15 13.88 -9.63
N GLU A 36 11.16 13.56 -8.77
CA GLU A 36 10.98 12.18 -8.29
C GLU A 36 10.48 11.24 -9.39
N ILE A 37 9.62 11.71 -10.30
CA ILE A 37 9.18 10.92 -11.46
C ILE A 37 10.38 10.53 -12.31
N VAL A 38 11.20 11.52 -12.70
CA VAL A 38 12.36 11.33 -13.55
C VAL A 38 13.42 10.46 -12.87
N ALA A 39 13.70 10.71 -11.58
CA ALA A 39 14.67 9.92 -10.83
C ALA A 39 14.25 8.44 -10.72
N PHE A 40 12.99 8.17 -10.38
CA PHE A 40 12.48 6.81 -10.32
C PHE A 40 12.53 6.12 -11.69
N ALA A 41 12.06 6.82 -12.72
CA ALA A 41 12.00 6.25 -14.06
C ALA A 41 13.39 5.93 -14.62
N LYS A 42 14.40 6.78 -14.43
CA LYS A 42 15.79 6.48 -14.84
C LYS A 42 16.34 5.21 -14.23
N ALA A 43 15.89 4.86 -13.02
CA ALA A 43 16.37 3.67 -12.32
C ALA A 43 15.57 2.40 -12.68
N TYR A 44 14.27 2.51 -12.95
CA TYR A 44 13.38 1.34 -12.96
C TYR A 44 12.49 1.21 -14.20
N ASP A 45 12.21 2.30 -14.93
CA ASP A 45 11.33 2.29 -16.12
C ASP A 45 11.74 3.41 -17.08
N PRO A 46 12.87 3.28 -17.79
CA PRO A 46 13.51 4.37 -18.53
C PRO A 46 12.85 4.68 -19.88
N GLN A 47 11.53 4.68 -19.94
CA GLN A 47 10.79 5.14 -21.10
C GLN A 47 10.89 6.67 -21.22
N TRP A 48 11.05 7.18 -22.44
CA TRP A 48 11.36 8.58 -22.72
C TRP A 48 10.32 9.56 -22.14
N PHE A 49 9.02 9.21 -22.14
CA PHE A 49 7.95 10.02 -21.59
C PHE A 49 7.86 9.98 -20.04
N HIS A 50 8.73 9.18 -19.39
CA HIS A 50 8.92 9.18 -17.94
C HIS A 50 10.23 9.85 -17.52
N THR A 51 11.22 9.94 -18.43
CA THR A 51 12.61 10.32 -18.08
C THR A 51 13.04 11.68 -18.62
N ASP A 52 12.38 12.19 -19.68
CA ASP A 52 12.74 13.43 -20.36
C ASP A 52 11.54 14.37 -20.44
N PRO A 53 11.48 15.43 -19.60
CA PRO A 53 10.37 16.41 -19.59
C PRO A 53 10.17 17.11 -20.93
N GLU A 54 11.26 17.40 -21.67
CA GLU A 54 11.14 18.08 -22.98
C GLU A 54 10.60 17.13 -24.05
N ALA A 55 11.15 15.91 -24.12
CA ALA A 55 10.66 14.91 -25.06
C ALA A 55 9.21 14.52 -24.76
N ALA A 56 8.84 14.40 -23.48
CA ALA A 56 7.51 14.00 -23.04
C ALA A 56 6.38 14.92 -23.53
N LYS A 57 6.68 16.18 -23.87
CA LYS A 57 5.71 17.12 -24.49
C LYS A 57 5.16 16.61 -25.82
N ALA A 58 5.92 15.75 -26.54
CA ALA A 58 5.48 15.13 -27.78
C ALA A 58 4.66 13.85 -27.56
N SER A 59 4.52 13.39 -26.32
CA SER A 59 3.72 12.22 -25.99
C SER A 59 2.22 12.55 -25.93
N VAL A 60 1.39 11.49 -25.87
CA VAL A 60 -0.06 11.64 -25.63
C VAL A 60 -0.36 12.23 -24.24
N PHE A 61 0.62 12.30 -23.36
CA PHE A 61 0.48 12.88 -22.01
C PHE A 61 0.83 14.38 -21.98
N GLU A 62 1.50 14.89 -23.03
CA GLU A 62 1.95 16.28 -23.20
C GLU A 62 2.90 16.79 -22.11
N GLN A 63 3.31 15.91 -21.22
CA GLN A 63 4.27 16.17 -20.14
C GLN A 63 4.81 14.85 -19.58
N VAL A 64 5.82 14.93 -18.71
CA VAL A 64 6.30 13.75 -17.99
C VAL A 64 5.23 13.23 -17.03
N VAL A 65 5.09 11.90 -16.97
CA VAL A 65 4.16 11.20 -16.08
C VAL A 65 4.87 10.11 -15.31
N ALA A 66 4.38 9.81 -14.11
CA ALA A 66 4.89 8.71 -13.32
C ALA A 66 4.59 7.36 -14.01
N SER A 67 5.56 6.45 -14.02
CA SER A 67 5.30 5.09 -14.45
C SER A 67 4.35 4.38 -13.49
N GLY A 68 3.64 3.36 -13.99
CA GLY A 68 2.68 2.62 -13.15
C GLY A 68 3.30 2.01 -11.90
N ILE A 69 4.53 1.48 -12.02
CA ILE A 69 5.28 0.93 -10.88
C ILE A 69 5.72 2.02 -9.90
N HIS A 70 5.98 3.25 -10.36
CA HIS A 70 6.25 4.38 -9.48
C HIS A 70 4.99 4.75 -8.65
N VAL A 71 3.82 4.79 -9.30
CA VAL A 71 2.56 5.04 -8.58
C VAL A 71 2.31 3.97 -7.52
N LEU A 72 2.60 2.70 -7.80
CA LEU A 72 2.51 1.61 -6.82
C LEU A 72 3.55 1.75 -5.69
N ALA A 73 4.76 2.26 -5.98
CA ALA A 73 5.75 2.56 -4.94
C ALA A 73 5.28 3.70 -4.03
N MET A 74 4.70 4.78 -4.60
CA MET A 74 4.10 5.88 -3.83
C MET A 74 2.89 5.41 -3.01
N TRP A 75 2.03 4.54 -3.60
CA TRP A 75 0.97 3.88 -2.84
C TRP A 75 1.52 3.18 -1.62
N ARG A 76 2.59 2.39 -1.75
CA ARG A 76 3.16 1.63 -0.64
C ARG A 76 3.67 2.52 0.48
N GLN A 77 4.28 3.68 0.15
CA GLN A 77 4.69 4.66 1.15
C GLN A 77 3.49 5.23 1.92
N LEU A 78 2.42 5.61 1.21
CA LEU A 78 1.21 6.16 1.82
C LEU A 78 0.44 5.09 2.62
N ASP A 79 0.38 3.86 2.13
CA ASP A 79 -0.22 2.72 2.83
C ASP A 79 0.43 2.46 4.19
N HIS A 80 1.75 2.56 4.29
CA HIS A 80 2.44 2.43 5.57
C HIS A 80 2.05 3.49 6.60
N THR A 81 1.50 4.61 6.19
CA THR A 81 1.03 5.65 7.14
C THR A 81 -0.32 5.33 7.75
N ILE A 82 -1.07 4.39 7.18
CA ILE A 82 -2.43 4.04 7.60
C ILE A 82 -2.63 2.58 7.99
N ASN A 83 -1.77 1.67 7.55
CA ASN A 83 -1.90 0.23 7.77
C ASN A 83 -0.66 -0.42 8.40
N ALA A 84 0.35 0.37 8.82
CA ALA A 84 1.55 -0.15 9.50
C ALA A 84 1.25 -0.77 10.88
N ASP A 85 0.07 -0.53 11.42
CA ASP A 85 -0.45 -1.10 12.67
C ASP A 85 -0.98 -2.53 12.53
N ILE A 86 -1.08 -3.08 11.31
CA ILE A 86 -1.54 -4.44 11.06
C ILE A 86 -0.35 -5.42 11.07
N ASP A 87 -0.49 -6.53 11.81
CA ASP A 87 0.54 -7.58 11.94
C ASP A 87 0.58 -8.48 10.68
N PHE A 88 1.05 -7.90 9.56
CA PHE A 88 1.19 -8.63 8.31
C PHE A 88 2.27 -9.71 8.38
N VAL A 89 1.98 -10.88 7.83
CA VAL A 89 2.99 -11.90 7.50
C VAL A 89 3.69 -11.50 6.20
N CYS A 90 2.90 -11.37 5.13
CA CYS A 90 3.36 -10.93 3.80
C CYS A 90 2.16 -10.66 2.87
N GLY A 91 2.41 -9.90 1.81
CA GLY A 91 1.55 -9.85 0.64
C GLY A 91 1.80 -11.08 -0.24
N VAL A 92 0.75 -11.65 -0.80
CA VAL A 92 0.84 -12.85 -1.66
C VAL A 92 0.34 -12.61 -3.08
N GLY A 93 -0.33 -11.48 -3.34
CA GLY A 93 -0.79 -11.16 -4.69
C GLY A 93 -1.51 -9.83 -4.78
N TRP A 94 -1.62 -9.36 -6.01
CA TRP A 94 -2.48 -8.25 -6.40
C TRP A 94 -3.41 -8.72 -7.50
N GLU A 95 -4.70 -8.43 -7.35
CA GLU A 95 -5.72 -8.74 -8.34
C GLU A 95 -6.41 -7.47 -8.83
N HIS A 96 -7.03 -7.55 -10.00
CA HIS A 96 -7.82 -6.45 -10.59
C HIS A 96 -7.05 -5.12 -10.72
N LEU A 97 -5.72 -5.16 -10.86
CA LEU A 97 -4.91 -3.94 -11.02
C LEU A 97 -5.30 -3.20 -12.30
N ARG A 98 -5.65 -1.93 -12.15
CA ARG A 98 -5.99 -1.01 -13.25
C ARG A 98 -5.28 0.31 -13.07
N LEU A 99 -4.57 0.73 -14.10
CA LEU A 99 -4.00 2.07 -14.25
C LEU A 99 -5.01 2.90 -15.06
N LYS A 100 -5.82 3.69 -14.36
CA LYS A 100 -6.97 4.39 -14.95
C LYS A 100 -6.62 5.77 -15.48
N ARG A 101 -5.70 6.47 -14.78
CA ARG A 101 -5.24 7.81 -15.13
C ARG A 101 -3.75 7.95 -14.81
N ALA A 102 -3.00 8.55 -15.75
CA ALA A 102 -1.61 8.88 -15.52
C ALA A 102 -1.47 9.91 -14.39
N VAL A 103 -0.54 9.67 -13.45
CA VAL A 103 -0.16 10.63 -12.41
C VAL A 103 0.92 11.54 -12.99
N ARG A 104 0.70 12.85 -12.89
CA ARG A 104 1.52 13.91 -13.47
C ARG A 104 2.31 14.63 -12.41
N ALA A 105 3.38 15.31 -12.81
CA ALA A 105 4.04 16.28 -11.95
C ALA A 105 3.05 17.37 -11.51
N GLY A 106 3.04 17.70 -10.22
CA GLY A 106 2.09 18.64 -9.60
C GLY A 106 0.77 18.01 -9.14
N ASP A 107 0.44 16.77 -9.54
CA ASP A 107 -0.73 16.08 -8.99
C ASP A 107 -0.54 15.84 -7.48
N THR A 108 -1.62 16.04 -6.73
CA THR A 108 -1.69 15.70 -5.30
C THR A 108 -2.51 14.45 -5.14
N ILE A 109 -1.89 13.40 -4.58
CA ILE A 109 -2.48 12.07 -4.44
C ILE A 109 -2.64 11.67 -2.98
N HIS A 110 -3.63 10.81 -2.72
CA HIS A 110 -3.80 10.09 -1.46
C HIS A 110 -4.21 8.63 -1.74
N VAL A 111 -4.16 7.81 -0.71
CA VAL A 111 -4.54 6.40 -0.78
C VAL A 111 -5.75 6.15 0.10
N THR A 112 -6.69 5.34 -0.38
CA THR A 112 -7.72 4.72 0.43
C THR A 112 -7.54 3.21 0.45
N SER A 113 -7.84 2.60 1.59
CA SER A 113 -7.88 1.14 1.77
C SER A 113 -9.21 0.73 2.38
N GLU A 114 -9.79 -0.38 1.90
CA GLU A 114 -11.01 -0.99 2.42
C GLU A 114 -10.80 -2.49 2.56
N ILE A 115 -11.02 -3.05 3.74
CA ILE A 115 -11.01 -4.50 3.93
C ILE A 115 -12.29 -5.08 3.35
N ILE A 116 -12.17 -5.93 2.32
CA ILE A 116 -13.33 -6.47 1.59
C ILE A 116 -13.57 -7.96 1.86
N SER A 117 -12.56 -8.69 2.35
CA SER A 117 -12.71 -10.11 2.71
C SER A 117 -11.74 -10.50 3.81
N LEU A 118 -12.18 -11.39 4.68
CA LEU A 118 -11.39 -12.00 5.75
C LEU A 118 -11.67 -13.50 5.76
N GLU A 119 -10.64 -14.32 5.52
CA GLU A 119 -10.75 -15.79 5.53
C GLU A 119 -9.76 -16.39 6.53
N PRO A 120 -10.23 -17.07 7.59
CA PRO A 120 -9.37 -17.81 8.50
C PRO A 120 -8.63 -18.92 7.76
N SER A 121 -7.44 -19.30 8.25
CA SER A 121 -6.68 -20.42 7.68
C SER A 121 -7.44 -21.75 7.83
N ARG A 122 -7.73 -22.40 6.71
CA ARG A 122 -8.36 -23.75 6.71
C ARG A 122 -7.44 -24.85 7.24
N SER A 123 -6.13 -24.62 7.24
CA SER A 123 -5.11 -25.58 7.72
C SER A 123 -4.69 -25.36 9.18
N GLY A 124 -5.41 -24.53 9.93
CA GLY A 124 -5.11 -24.23 11.34
C GLY A 124 -3.79 -23.52 11.58
N LYS A 125 -3.24 -22.86 10.55
CA LYS A 125 -2.03 -22.02 10.70
C LYS A 125 -2.36 -20.73 11.45
N ASP A 126 -1.40 -20.23 12.19
CA ASP A 126 -1.48 -19.00 12.98
C ASP A 126 -1.59 -17.72 12.12
N ARG A 127 -2.44 -17.73 11.11
CA ARG A 127 -2.69 -16.61 10.19
C ARG A 127 -4.01 -16.78 9.46
N GLY A 128 -4.57 -15.66 9.01
CA GLY A 128 -5.70 -15.60 8.08
C GLY A 128 -5.33 -14.81 6.82
N THR A 129 -6.20 -14.85 5.82
CA THR A 129 -6.08 -14.08 4.58
C THR A 129 -7.01 -12.88 4.66
N ALA A 130 -6.46 -11.70 4.45
CA ALA A 130 -7.21 -10.45 4.31
C ALA A 130 -7.08 -9.93 2.88
N VAL A 131 -8.20 -9.60 2.24
CA VAL A 131 -8.20 -8.91 0.95
C VAL A 131 -8.57 -7.45 1.20
N THR A 132 -7.70 -6.56 0.76
CA THR A 132 -7.87 -5.11 0.89
C THR A 132 -7.97 -4.49 -0.49
N ARG A 133 -9.06 -3.78 -0.74
CA ARG A 133 -9.21 -2.93 -1.93
C ARG A 133 -8.49 -1.62 -1.69
N TYR A 134 -7.68 -1.21 -2.68
CA TYR A 134 -6.95 0.05 -2.69
C TYR A 134 -7.35 0.93 -3.85
N ALA A 135 -7.33 2.23 -3.60
CA ALA A 135 -7.34 3.25 -4.64
C ALA A 135 -6.29 4.31 -4.36
N VAL A 136 -5.57 4.72 -5.41
CA VAL A 136 -4.78 5.95 -5.43
C VAL A 136 -5.63 6.99 -6.13
N LEU A 137 -5.95 8.09 -5.44
CA LEU A 137 -6.87 9.13 -5.91
C LEU A 137 -6.19 10.49 -5.91
N LEU A 138 -6.63 11.35 -6.81
CA LEU A 138 -6.39 12.78 -6.72
C LEU A 138 -7.30 13.41 -5.64
N ASP A 139 -6.99 14.64 -5.24
CA ASP A 139 -7.80 15.37 -4.25
C ASP A 139 -9.25 15.64 -4.72
N ASP A 140 -9.51 15.66 -6.03
CA ASP A 140 -10.85 15.77 -6.60
C ASP A 140 -11.64 14.45 -6.63
N GLY A 141 -11.04 13.35 -6.16
CA GLY A 141 -11.63 12.02 -6.13
C GLY A 141 -11.42 11.19 -7.40
N THR A 142 -10.67 11.71 -8.39
CA THR A 142 -10.34 10.94 -9.61
C THR A 142 -9.43 9.77 -9.27
N GLU A 143 -9.84 8.56 -9.63
CA GLU A 143 -9.05 7.34 -9.44
C GLU A 143 -7.91 7.24 -10.47
N CYS A 144 -6.68 7.18 -9.99
CA CYS A 144 -5.50 6.96 -10.81
C CYS A 144 -5.17 5.47 -10.93
N VAL A 145 -5.17 4.74 -9.81
CA VAL A 145 -4.90 3.30 -9.75
C VAL A 145 -5.89 2.64 -8.80
N THR A 146 -6.38 1.48 -9.17
CA THR A 146 -7.19 0.62 -8.27
C THR A 146 -6.72 -0.82 -8.35
N PHE A 147 -6.76 -1.54 -7.24
CA PHE A 147 -6.46 -2.98 -7.18
C PHE A 147 -6.92 -3.59 -5.85
N GLU A 148 -6.84 -4.90 -5.77
CA GLU A 148 -7.06 -5.68 -4.55
C GLU A 148 -5.74 -6.35 -4.14
N SER A 149 -5.33 -6.15 -2.88
CA SER A 149 -4.14 -6.77 -2.31
C SER A 149 -4.54 -7.93 -1.42
N ILE A 150 -3.98 -9.11 -1.68
CA ILE A 150 -4.18 -10.31 -0.88
C ILE A 150 -3.01 -10.42 0.09
N ASN A 151 -3.30 -10.37 1.39
CA ASN A 151 -2.30 -10.36 2.44
C ASN A 151 -2.56 -11.47 3.45
N LEU A 152 -1.50 -12.06 3.96
CA LEU A 152 -1.55 -12.91 5.13
C LEU A 152 -1.32 -12.05 6.37
N VAL A 153 -2.16 -12.23 7.39
CA VAL A 153 -2.12 -11.50 8.66
C VAL A 153 -2.03 -12.49 9.80
N TYR A 154 -1.14 -12.26 10.76
CA TYR A 154 -1.02 -13.12 11.94
C TYR A 154 -2.28 -13.09 12.81
N THR A 155 -2.62 -14.24 13.40
CA THR A 155 -3.64 -14.34 14.45
C THR A 155 -3.04 -14.03 15.83
N ARG A 156 -3.88 -13.80 16.85
CA ARG A 156 -3.44 -13.57 18.24
C ARG A 156 -2.59 -14.73 18.75
N GLY A 157 -2.99 -15.96 18.51
CA GLY A 157 -2.24 -17.14 18.92
C GLY A 157 -0.82 -17.19 18.37
N ALA A 158 -0.58 -16.68 17.15
CA ALA A 158 0.76 -16.61 16.58
C ALA A 158 1.69 -15.67 17.35
N ARG A 159 1.17 -14.56 17.85
CA ARG A 159 1.94 -13.58 18.60
C ARG A 159 2.37 -14.14 19.96
N ASP A 160 1.44 -14.80 20.66
CA ASP A 160 1.72 -15.41 21.97
C ASP A 160 2.81 -16.48 21.85
N ASN A 161 2.74 -17.32 20.82
CA ASN A 161 3.73 -18.36 20.54
C ASN A 161 5.11 -17.76 20.21
N ARG A 162 5.20 -16.68 19.45
CA ARG A 162 6.45 -15.99 19.12
C ARG A 162 7.09 -15.35 20.37
N SER A 163 6.29 -14.74 21.23
CA SER A 163 6.76 -14.14 22.48
C SER A 163 7.30 -15.19 23.46
N ALA A 164 6.63 -16.33 23.57
CA ALA A 164 7.06 -17.46 24.41
C ALA A 164 8.37 -18.08 23.90
N SER A 165 8.54 -18.23 22.59
CA SER A 165 9.77 -18.77 21.98
C SER A 165 10.99 -17.86 22.17
N SER A 166 10.83 -16.55 22.13
CA SER A 166 11.93 -15.60 22.35
C SER A 166 12.39 -15.57 23.81
N ALA A 167 11.45 -15.73 24.76
CA ALA A 167 11.75 -15.79 26.20
C ALA A 167 12.44 -17.11 26.62
N ALA A 168 12.23 -18.21 25.88
CA ALA A 168 12.88 -19.49 26.14
C ALA A 168 14.31 -19.59 25.58
N SER A 169 14.74 -18.61 24.76
CA SER A 169 16.06 -18.58 24.11
C SER A 169 17.02 -17.54 24.73
N SER A 170 16.59 -16.88 25.83
CA SER A 170 17.35 -15.91 26.61
C SER A 170 17.75 -16.49 27.95
#